data_fe03d19f149a282762e803abbb659d9f
#
_entry.id   fe03d19f149a282762e803abbb659d9f
#
_cell.length_a   1.000
_cell.length_b   1.000
_cell.length_c   1.000
_cell.angle_alpha   90.00
_cell.angle_beta   90.00
_cell.angle_gamma   90.00
#
_symmetry.space_group_name_H-M   'P 1'
#
loop_
_entity.id
_entity.type
_entity.pdbx_description
1 polymer ?
#
loop_
_entity_poly.entity_id
_entity_poly.type
_entity_poly.pdbx_seq_one_letter_code
_entity_poly.pdbx_strand_id
1 'polypeptide(L)'
;MLSQLTNVAKFPSSVNTLFVNCMHPKYSHTDGFLYPCFCYVNSHLFSKSCLCSVEPDNLTDVLEFLLLGFSDDPGLQTLTFSLFLSMYVVTMLGNLLIILAVSSDSHLHTPMYVFLSTLSVADIGFTSTTVPKVILDIQTHNRVISHAGCLIQLSFFNLFGCLDSVLLTVMAYDRFVAICYPLYYPVIMNPRLCRLLILVSFLISLLDSQLQCLVVSQLTFCTNVEIPHFFCDPPQLLKLSCNDTSTNKIFMYFIGGIFAGIPVSGILFSYTRILSSVLRVPSTGGKYKALSTCGSHLSVVCLYYGTGLGVYLGSSVSHSSRKDAVASVMYTVVAPMLNPFIYSLRNRDIKRALQRLLNRTA
;
A
#
# COMPACT_ATOMS: atom_id res chain seq x y z
N MET A 1 51.95 31.58 -17.96
CA MET A 1 51.91 30.22 -18.46
C MET A 1 50.46 29.83 -18.51
N LEU A 2 49.77 30.48 -19.42
CA LEU A 2 48.31 30.45 -19.60
C LEU A 2 48.04 30.35 -21.11
N SER A 3 48.17 29.17 -21.67
CA SER A 3 47.76 28.91 -23.06
C SER A 3 47.89 27.42 -23.34
N GLN A 4 46.84 26.68 -23.02
CA GLN A 4 46.45 25.41 -23.64
C GLN A 4 45.30 24.83 -22.82
N LEU A 5 44.15 24.87 -23.42
CA LEU A 5 43.05 23.88 -23.35
C LEU A 5 41.74 24.54 -23.81
N THR A 6 41.68 24.80 -25.12
CA THR A 6 40.40 25.01 -25.80
C THR A 6 40.24 23.87 -26.81
N ASN A 7 39.64 22.77 -26.39
CA ASN A 7 39.07 21.84 -27.34
C ASN A 7 37.56 22.15 -27.43
N VAL A 8 37.21 22.86 -28.50
CA VAL A 8 35.84 23.18 -28.87
C VAL A 8 35.34 22.06 -29.77
N ALA A 9 34.48 21.21 -29.26
CA ALA A 9 33.63 20.32 -30.09
C ALA A 9 32.52 21.17 -30.70
N LYS A 10 32.52 21.36 -32.05
CA LYS A 10 31.47 22.02 -32.78
C LYS A 10 30.24 21.14 -32.88
N PHE A 11 29.15 21.57 -32.26
CA PHE A 11 27.77 21.07 -32.49
C PHE A 11 26.95 22.04 -33.28
N PRO A 12 25.81 21.63 -33.93
CA PRO A 12 25.13 22.43 -34.92
C PRO A 12 24.51 23.72 -34.36
N SER A 13 24.32 24.70 -35.21
CA SER A 13 24.19 26.13 -35.03
C SER A 13 22.92 26.69 -34.35
N SER A 14 22.41 26.09 -33.31
CA SER A 14 21.26 26.64 -32.56
C SER A 14 21.38 26.63 -31.02
N VAL A 15 22.50 26.22 -30.47
CA VAL A 15 22.67 26.15 -29.02
C VAL A 15 24.08 26.66 -28.63
N ASN A 16 24.14 27.82 -28.00
CA ASN A 16 25.38 28.31 -27.39
C ASN A 16 25.57 27.72 -26.01
N THR A 17 26.40 26.68 -25.91
CA THR A 17 26.82 26.12 -24.63
C THR A 17 28.14 26.78 -24.21
N LEU A 18 28.12 27.49 -23.09
CA LEU A 18 29.35 28.11 -22.53
C LEU A 18 29.85 27.21 -21.39
N PHE A 19 31.11 26.76 -21.52
CA PHE A 19 31.77 26.08 -20.42
C PHE A 19 32.30 27.13 -19.43
N VAL A 20 31.83 27.09 -18.20
CA VAL A 20 32.30 27.91 -17.10
C VAL A 20 32.65 27.02 -15.92
N ASN A 21 33.90 27.10 -15.49
CA ASN A 21 34.34 26.47 -14.23
C ASN A 21 33.84 27.32 -13.06
N CYS A 22 32.88 26.81 -12.31
CA CYS A 22 32.34 27.48 -11.13
C CYS A 22 32.81 26.78 -9.85
N MET A 23 33.29 27.57 -8.89
CA MET A 23 33.48 27.07 -7.51
C MET A 23 32.15 27.08 -6.77
N HIS A 24 31.78 25.95 -6.18
CA HIS A 24 30.57 25.86 -5.36
C HIS A 24 30.87 26.49 -3.98
N PRO A 25 30.03 27.40 -3.48
CA PRO A 25 30.29 28.17 -2.25
C PRO A 25 30.26 27.39 -0.94
N LYS A 26 29.98 26.10 -0.96
CA LYS A 26 29.84 25.24 0.24
C LYS A 26 31.07 24.37 0.58
N TYR A 27 32.09 24.31 -0.27
CA TYR A 27 33.29 23.52 0.01
C TYR A 27 34.50 24.43 0.25
N SER A 28 34.87 24.54 1.51
CA SER A 28 36.04 25.27 1.99
C SER A 28 37.30 24.44 1.80
N HIS A 29 38.22 24.97 1.03
CA HIS A 29 39.69 25.01 1.19
C HIS A 29 40.54 23.75 1.46
N THR A 30 40.20 22.52 1.18
CA THR A 30 41.20 21.44 1.34
C THR A 30 41.43 20.51 0.15
N ASP A 31 40.47 20.39 -0.78
CA ASP A 31 40.65 19.49 -1.93
C ASP A 31 40.40 20.24 -3.24
N GLY A 32 41.51 20.53 -3.95
CA GLY A 32 41.54 21.33 -5.18
C GLY A 32 41.00 20.63 -6.43
N PHE A 33 39.82 19.99 -6.38
CA PHE A 33 39.18 19.42 -7.54
C PHE A 33 38.18 20.40 -8.17
N LEU A 34 38.48 20.79 -9.42
CA LEU A 34 37.59 21.58 -10.28
C LEU A 34 36.63 20.62 -11.02
N TYR A 35 35.34 20.72 -10.73
CA TYR A 35 34.32 19.97 -11.45
C TYR A 35 33.83 20.74 -12.68
N PRO A 36 33.71 20.10 -13.85
CA PRO A 36 33.16 20.73 -15.05
C PRO A 36 31.65 20.93 -14.89
N CYS A 37 31.18 22.18 -14.91
CA CYS A 37 29.75 22.52 -14.88
C CYS A 37 29.29 22.92 -16.28
N PHE A 38 28.18 22.38 -16.75
CA PHE A 38 27.52 22.77 -17.97
C PHE A 38 26.46 23.82 -17.67
N CYS A 39 26.65 25.04 -18.18
CA CYS A 39 25.63 26.08 -18.10
C CYS A 39 24.91 26.20 -19.45
N TYR A 40 23.61 26.01 -19.45
CA TYR A 40 22.74 26.20 -20.60
C TYR A 40 22.06 27.58 -20.52
N VAL A 41 22.27 28.41 -21.53
CA VAL A 41 21.58 29.69 -21.63
C VAL A 41 20.54 29.57 -22.74
N ASN A 42 19.27 29.55 -22.38
CA ASN A 42 18.17 29.60 -23.34
C ASN A 42 17.89 31.08 -23.69
N SER A 43 18.11 31.43 -24.93
CA SER A 43 17.98 32.79 -25.44
C SER A 43 16.55 33.35 -25.43
N HIS A 44 15.52 32.54 -25.18
CA HIS A 44 14.13 32.95 -25.16
C HIS A 44 13.49 33.14 -23.78
N LEU A 45 14.15 32.71 -22.70
CA LEU A 45 13.76 33.02 -21.33
C LEU A 45 15.04 33.27 -20.51
N PHE A 46 15.13 34.43 -19.88
CA PHE A 46 16.25 34.86 -19.02
C PHE A 46 16.40 33.95 -17.77
N SER A 47 16.53 32.66 -17.94
CA SER A 47 16.79 31.69 -16.88
C SER A 47 18.13 31.02 -17.13
N LYS A 48 19.07 31.23 -16.22
CA LYS A 48 20.36 30.51 -16.18
C LYS A 48 20.18 29.26 -15.34
N SER A 49 20.15 28.10 -15.98
CA SER A 49 20.23 26.82 -15.29
C SER A 49 21.61 26.25 -15.46
N CYS A 50 22.38 26.18 -14.38
CA CYS A 50 23.70 25.52 -14.37
C CYS A 50 23.51 24.08 -13.85
N LEU A 51 23.75 23.09 -14.70
CA LEU A 51 23.84 21.68 -14.33
C LEU A 51 25.29 21.33 -14.12
N CYS A 52 25.72 21.07 -12.88
CA CYS A 52 27.02 20.48 -12.61
C CYS A 52 26.90 18.98 -12.83
N SER A 53 27.59 18.44 -13.86
CA SER A 53 27.76 17.01 -14.00
C SER A 53 28.79 16.55 -12.96
N VAL A 54 28.32 15.95 -11.89
CA VAL A 54 29.16 15.11 -11.04
C VAL A 54 29.45 13.86 -11.86
N GLU A 55 30.73 13.60 -12.15
CA GLU A 55 31.12 12.34 -12.81
C GLU A 55 30.68 11.12 -11.96
N PRO A 56 30.25 10.02 -12.61
CA PRO A 56 29.59 8.90 -11.91
C PRO A 56 30.56 7.93 -11.21
N ASP A 57 31.81 8.30 -10.93
CA ASP A 57 32.80 7.36 -10.41
C ASP A 57 32.76 7.12 -8.89
N ASN A 58 31.82 7.73 -8.15
CA ASN A 58 31.60 7.41 -6.73
C ASN A 58 30.12 7.54 -6.31
N LEU A 59 29.17 7.47 -7.22
CA LEU A 59 27.78 7.22 -6.90
C LEU A 59 27.57 5.70 -6.83
N THR A 60 28.27 5.02 -5.93
CA THR A 60 27.76 3.77 -5.39
C THR A 60 26.50 4.17 -4.65
N ASP A 61 25.39 4.05 -5.33
CA ASP A 61 24.06 4.22 -4.83
C ASP A 61 23.76 3.22 -3.71
N VAL A 62 24.30 3.47 -2.55
CA VAL A 62 23.76 2.94 -1.32
C VAL A 62 22.85 4.02 -0.77
N LEU A 63 21.75 4.28 -1.48
CA LEU A 63 20.64 5.02 -0.91
C LEU A 63 20.00 4.12 0.15
N GLU A 64 20.44 4.31 1.38
CA GLU A 64 19.81 3.74 2.55
C GLU A 64 18.87 4.79 3.13
N PHE A 65 17.68 4.37 3.44
CA PHE A 65 16.68 5.19 4.11
C PHE A 65 16.68 4.85 5.60
N LEU A 66 16.53 5.87 6.45
CA LEU A 66 16.32 5.70 7.88
C LEU A 66 14.83 5.82 8.20
N LEU A 67 14.22 4.75 8.68
CA LEU A 67 12.83 4.74 9.15
C LEU A 67 12.81 5.29 10.59
N LEU A 68 12.13 6.43 10.84
CA LEU A 68 12.11 7.04 12.17
C LEU A 68 11.27 6.26 13.20
N GLY A 69 10.31 5.43 12.73
CA GLY A 69 9.46 4.62 13.60
C GLY A 69 8.51 5.48 14.49
N PHE A 70 8.26 5.03 15.73
CA PHE A 70 7.28 5.66 16.63
C PHE A 70 7.90 6.50 17.74
N SER A 71 9.01 6.05 18.33
CA SER A 71 9.68 6.71 19.45
C SER A 71 11.08 6.14 19.70
N ASP A 72 11.95 6.96 20.28
CA ASP A 72 13.28 6.57 20.75
C ASP A 72 13.31 6.24 22.26
N ASP A 73 12.21 6.45 22.97
CA ASP A 73 12.07 6.11 24.38
C ASP A 73 12.07 4.56 24.55
N PRO A 74 13.02 3.99 25.31
CA PRO A 74 13.12 2.54 25.53
C PRO A 74 11.85 1.90 26.10
N GLY A 75 11.15 2.61 26.99
CA GLY A 75 9.89 2.12 27.57
C GLY A 75 8.78 2.00 26.53
N LEU A 76 8.66 3.01 25.66
CA LEU A 76 7.72 2.99 24.55
C LEU A 76 8.10 1.98 23.47
N GLN A 77 9.40 1.74 23.23
CA GLN A 77 9.86 0.71 22.30
C GLN A 77 9.45 -0.68 22.74
N THR A 78 9.63 -1.02 24.02
CA THR A 78 9.21 -2.33 24.59
C THR A 78 7.70 -2.53 24.48
N LEU A 79 6.92 -1.49 24.76
CA LEU A 79 5.46 -1.53 24.61
C LEU A 79 5.06 -1.71 23.15
N THR A 80 5.67 -0.94 22.24
CA THR A 80 5.42 -1.01 20.81
C THR A 80 5.78 -2.38 20.24
N PHE A 81 6.93 -2.95 20.62
CA PHE A 81 7.33 -4.30 20.25
C PHE A 81 6.29 -5.34 20.67
N SER A 82 5.88 -5.32 21.94
CA SER A 82 4.91 -6.27 22.47
C SER A 82 3.55 -6.16 21.79
N LEU A 83 3.11 -4.92 21.49
CA LEU A 83 1.87 -4.63 20.77
C LEU A 83 1.92 -5.16 19.33
N PHE A 84 2.96 -4.80 18.56
CA PHE A 84 3.07 -5.24 17.16
C PHE A 84 3.22 -6.77 17.08
N LEU A 85 4.01 -7.38 17.97
CA LEU A 85 4.16 -8.83 17.99
C LEU A 85 2.83 -9.52 18.30
N SER A 86 2.08 -9.04 19.31
CA SER A 86 0.78 -9.62 19.66
C SER A 86 -0.24 -9.47 18.56
N MET A 87 -0.34 -8.29 17.96
CA MET A 87 -1.25 -8.03 16.82
C MET A 87 -0.88 -8.91 15.60
N TYR A 88 0.41 -9.06 15.31
CA TYR A 88 0.89 -9.90 14.22
C TYR A 88 0.53 -11.37 14.44
N VAL A 89 0.81 -11.91 15.62
CA VAL A 89 0.46 -13.30 15.96
C VAL A 89 -1.04 -13.54 15.87
N VAL A 90 -1.85 -12.60 16.38
CA VAL A 90 -3.32 -12.69 16.29
C VAL A 90 -3.79 -12.65 14.83
N THR A 91 -3.22 -11.78 13.99
CA THR A 91 -3.53 -11.70 12.55
C THR A 91 -3.18 -13.02 11.85
N MET A 92 -1.98 -13.53 12.08
CA MET A 92 -1.53 -14.79 11.48
C MET A 92 -2.42 -15.97 11.89
N LEU A 93 -2.64 -16.15 13.19
CA LEU A 93 -3.45 -17.26 13.70
C LEU A 93 -4.91 -17.16 13.25
N GLY A 94 -5.51 -15.97 13.34
CA GLY A 94 -6.90 -15.77 12.98
C GLY A 94 -7.18 -16.05 11.51
N ASN A 95 -6.33 -15.52 10.62
CA ASN A 95 -6.49 -15.73 9.18
C ASN A 95 -6.14 -17.17 8.75
N LEU A 96 -5.09 -17.78 9.33
CA LEU A 96 -4.77 -19.19 9.09
C LEU A 96 -5.92 -20.12 9.53
N LEU A 97 -6.56 -19.85 10.65
CA LEU A 97 -7.73 -20.63 11.10
C LEU A 97 -8.88 -20.53 10.10
N ILE A 98 -9.15 -19.38 9.49
CA ILE A 98 -10.17 -19.25 8.43
C ILE A 98 -9.78 -20.08 7.22
N ILE A 99 -8.53 -19.98 6.75
CA ILE A 99 -8.03 -20.74 5.59
C ILE A 99 -8.18 -22.24 5.85
N LEU A 100 -7.76 -22.72 7.04
CA LEU A 100 -7.87 -24.12 7.42
C LEU A 100 -9.31 -24.57 7.54
N ALA A 101 -10.21 -23.77 8.13
CA ALA A 101 -11.61 -24.09 8.23
C ALA A 101 -12.25 -24.27 6.85
N VAL A 102 -12.01 -23.31 5.93
CA VAL A 102 -12.54 -23.35 4.57
C VAL A 102 -11.98 -24.53 3.77
N SER A 103 -10.70 -24.83 3.93
CA SER A 103 -10.05 -25.95 3.21
C SER A 103 -10.48 -27.32 3.72
N SER A 104 -10.81 -27.45 5.03
CA SER A 104 -11.08 -28.73 5.67
C SER A 104 -12.56 -29.14 5.68
N ASP A 105 -13.49 -28.19 5.52
CA ASP A 105 -14.94 -28.44 5.56
C ASP A 105 -15.58 -28.17 4.21
N SER A 106 -16.04 -29.23 3.53
CA SER A 106 -16.69 -29.14 2.22
C SER A 106 -17.98 -28.31 2.23
N HIS A 107 -18.65 -28.16 3.37
CA HIS A 107 -19.80 -27.25 3.50
C HIS A 107 -19.43 -25.78 3.34
N LEU A 108 -18.15 -25.42 3.54
CA LEU A 108 -17.64 -24.08 3.33
C LEU A 108 -17.10 -23.83 1.91
N HIS A 109 -17.21 -24.79 0.99
CA HIS A 109 -16.81 -24.61 -0.40
C HIS A 109 -17.84 -23.81 -1.23
N THR A 110 -18.37 -22.73 -0.65
CA THR A 110 -19.25 -21.79 -1.36
C THR A 110 -18.47 -20.55 -1.79
N PRO A 111 -18.92 -19.81 -2.83
CA PRO A 111 -18.21 -18.64 -3.36
C PRO A 111 -17.73 -17.67 -2.28
N MET A 112 -18.62 -17.29 -1.36
CA MET A 112 -18.30 -16.37 -0.27
C MET A 112 -17.10 -16.81 0.58
N TYR A 113 -17.05 -18.12 0.96
CA TYR A 113 -15.96 -18.59 1.82
C TYR A 113 -14.64 -18.75 1.06
N VAL A 114 -14.70 -19.05 -0.24
CA VAL A 114 -13.52 -19.04 -1.10
C VAL A 114 -12.94 -17.64 -1.19
N PHE A 115 -13.76 -16.61 -1.40
CA PHE A 115 -13.29 -15.21 -1.38
C PHE A 115 -12.78 -14.81 0.00
N LEU A 116 -13.44 -15.22 1.08
CA LEU A 116 -12.98 -14.95 2.44
C LEU A 116 -11.62 -15.60 2.74
N SER A 117 -11.41 -16.84 2.30
CA SER A 117 -10.11 -17.51 2.43
C SER A 117 -9.03 -16.79 1.63
N THR A 118 -9.35 -16.29 0.43
CA THR A 118 -8.43 -15.49 -0.38
C THR A 118 -8.11 -14.14 0.28
N LEU A 119 -9.11 -13.48 0.87
CA LEU A 119 -8.93 -12.25 1.65
C LEU A 119 -8.02 -12.51 2.86
N SER A 120 -8.19 -13.66 3.55
CA SER A 120 -7.31 -14.03 4.67
C SER A 120 -5.85 -14.23 4.23
N VAL A 121 -5.60 -14.74 3.02
CA VAL A 121 -4.23 -14.81 2.46
C VAL A 121 -3.69 -13.40 2.21
N ALA A 122 -4.50 -12.50 1.68
CA ALA A 122 -4.11 -11.12 1.42
C ALA A 122 -3.86 -10.34 2.72
N ASP A 123 -4.70 -10.49 3.75
CA ASP A 123 -4.49 -9.93 5.10
C ASP A 123 -3.15 -10.35 5.73
N ILE A 124 -2.80 -11.65 5.63
CA ILE A 124 -1.51 -12.18 6.07
C ILE A 124 -0.37 -11.51 5.29
N GLY A 125 -0.46 -11.48 3.96
CA GLY A 125 0.52 -10.85 3.10
C GLY A 125 0.70 -9.38 3.44
N PHE A 126 -0.39 -8.62 3.52
CA PHE A 126 -0.40 -7.20 3.79
C PHE A 126 0.30 -6.84 5.11
N THR A 127 -0.09 -7.51 6.20
CA THR A 127 0.52 -7.29 7.52
C THR A 127 1.99 -7.72 7.54
N SER A 128 2.35 -8.78 6.81
CA SER A 128 3.73 -9.28 6.72
C SER A 128 4.67 -8.39 5.91
N THR A 129 4.15 -7.42 5.16
CA THR A 129 5.01 -6.44 4.45
C THR A 129 5.62 -5.40 5.38
N THR A 130 4.96 -5.11 6.51
CA THR A 130 5.35 -4.01 7.41
C THR A 130 5.80 -4.48 8.78
N VAL A 131 5.01 -5.31 9.45
CA VAL A 131 5.19 -5.64 10.88
C VAL A 131 6.51 -6.36 11.19
N PRO A 132 6.98 -7.37 10.42
CA PRO A 132 8.26 -8.02 10.71
C PRO A 132 9.44 -7.06 10.70
N LYS A 133 9.46 -6.09 9.78
CA LYS A 133 10.50 -5.05 9.74
C LYS A 133 10.45 -4.16 10.97
N VAL A 134 9.26 -3.72 11.40
CA VAL A 134 9.09 -2.91 12.62
C VAL A 134 9.61 -3.66 13.86
N ILE A 135 9.27 -4.95 13.99
CA ILE A 135 9.72 -5.78 15.11
C ILE A 135 11.25 -5.91 15.12
N LEU A 136 11.86 -6.16 13.95
CA LEU A 136 13.31 -6.25 13.80
C LEU A 136 14.00 -4.92 14.11
N ASP A 137 13.47 -3.80 13.62
CA ASP A 137 14.04 -2.46 13.83
C ASP A 137 14.06 -2.08 15.30
N ILE A 138 13.01 -2.43 16.05
CA ILE A 138 12.98 -2.21 17.51
C ILE A 138 13.99 -3.10 18.22
N GLN A 139 14.09 -4.38 17.81
CA GLN A 139 14.95 -5.36 18.48
C GLN A 139 16.44 -5.14 18.20
N THR A 140 16.79 -4.77 16.97
CA THR A 140 18.18 -4.59 16.55
C THR A 140 18.68 -3.16 16.69
N HIS A 141 17.81 -2.20 16.99
CA HIS A 141 18.08 -0.76 16.95
C HIS A 141 18.63 -0.28 15.60
N ASN A 142 18.38 -1.06 14.53
CA ASN A 142 18.82 -0.75 13.18
C ASN A 142 17.60 -0.50 12.28
N ARG A 143 17.27 0.78 12.08
CA ARG A 143 16.10 1.24 11.32
C ARG A 143 16.41 1.52 9.85
N VAL A 144 17.52 0.99 9.36
CA VAL A 144 17.94 1.21 7.98
C VAL A 144 17.24 0.24 7.04
N ILE A 145 16.82 0.75 5.88
CA ILE A 145 16.30 -0.03 4.77
C ILE A 145 16.97 0.45 3.47
N SER A 146 17.44 -0.49 2.67
CA SER A 146 18.01 -0.15 1.35
C SER A 146 16.91 0.34 0.39
N HIS A 147 17.29 1.12 -0.63
CA HIS A 147 16.37 1.58 -1.68
C HIS A 147 15.62 0.40 -2.33
N ALA A 148 16.34 -0.67 -2.69
CA ALA A 148 15.72 -1.88 -3.23
C ALA A 148 14.74 -2.54 -2.25
N GLY A 149 15.11 -2.63 -0.96
CA GLY A 149 14.24 -3.13 0.10
C GLY A 149 12.97 -2.32 0.26
N CYS A 150 13.09 -1.00 0.16
CA CYS A 150 11.97 -0.06 0.19
C CYS A 150 11.01 -0.27 -0.99
N LEU A 151 11.53 -0.42 -2.22
CA LEU A 151 10.72 -0.69 -3.42
C LEU A 151 10.03 -2.06 -3.34
N ILE A 152 10.70 -3.09 -2.82
CA ILE A 152 10.11 -4.42 -2.59
C ILE A 152 8.98 -4.32 -1.57
N GLN A 153 9.20 -3.66 -0.44
CA GLN A 153 8.18 -3.45 0.58
C GLN A 153 6.95 -2.72 0.00
N LEU A 154 7.18 -1.63 -0.73
CA LEU A 154 6.16 -0.85 -1.41
C LEU A 154 5.36 -1.69 -2.40
N SER A 155 6.05 -2.50 -3.21
CA SER A 155 5.41 -3.34 -4.24
C SER A 155 4.46 -4.35 -3.60
N PHE A 156 4.88 -5.09 -2.57
CA PHE A 156 4.02 -6.04 -1.87
C PHE A 156 2.91 -5.35 -1.08
N PHE A 157 3.20 -4.21 -0.48
CA PHE A 157 2.22 -3.41 0.23
C PHE A 157 1.05 -2.99 -0.69
N ASN A 158 1.37 -2.42 -1.85
CA ASN A 158 0.35 -2.02 -2.82
C ASN A 158 -0.39 -3.23 -3.41
N LEU A 159 0.33 -4.34 -3.69
CA LEU A 159 -0.26 -5.57 -4.21
C LEU A 159 -1.34 -6.11 -3.26
N PHE A 160 -1.03 -6.30 -1.99
CA PHE A 160 -1.99 -6.87 -1.04
C PHE A 160 -3.07 -5.87 -0.66
N GLY A 161 -2.75 -4.57 -0.51
CA GLY A 161 -3.75 -3.54 -0.24
C GLY A 161 -4.77 -3.40 -1.37
N CYS A 162 -4.34 -3.37 -2.63
CA CYS A 162 -5.24 -3.35 -3.77
C CYS A 162 -6.06 -4.66 -3.86
N LEU A 163 -5.43 -5.81 -3.58
CA LEU A 163 -6.10 -7.12 -3.59
C LEU A 163 -7.24 -7.16 -2.57
N ASP A 164 -7.04 -6.66 -1.35
CA ASP A 164 -8.10 -6.55 -0.33
C ASP A 164 -9.25 -5.69 -0.84
N SER A 165 -8.97 -4.53 -1.41
CA SER A 165 -9.95 -3.61 -1.98
C SER A 165 -10.81 -4.26 -3.06
N VAL A 166 -10.18 -4.95 -4.02
CA VAL A 166 -10.87 -5.62 -5.13
C VAL A 166 -11.65 -6.83 -4.65
N LEU A 167 -11.10 -7.64 -3.72
CA LEU A 167 -11.79 -8.78 -3.12
C LEU A 167 -13.03 -8.35 -2.34
N LEU A 168 -12.97 -7.25 -1.58
CA LEU A 168 -14.15 -6.70 -0.92
C LEU A 168 -15.24 -6.31 -1.93
N THR A 169 -14.86 -5.81 -3.11
CA THR A 169 -15.81 -5.51 -4.18
C THR A 169 -16.44 -6.78 -4.75
N VAL A 170 -15.66 -7.82 -4.99
CA VAL A 170 -16.13 -9.12 -5.44
C VAL A 170 -17.09 -9.75 -4.42
N MET A 171 -16.78 -9.62 -3.13
CA MET A 171 -17.64 -10.10 -2.04
C MET A 171 -18.94 -9.29 -1.95
N ALA A 172 -18.91 -7.98 -2.21
CA ALA A 172 -20.11 -7.16 -2.31
C ALA A 172 -21.00 -7.59 -3.49
N TYR A 173 -20.40 -7.91 -4.63
CA TYR A 173 -21.08 -8.46 -5.78
C TYR A 173 -21.69 -9.84 -5.48
N ASP A 174 -20.97 -10.74 -4.83
CA ASP A 174 -21.49 -12.04 -4.36
C ASP A 174 -22.74 -11.86 -3.48
N ARG A 175 -22.68 -10.94 -2.51
CA ARG A 175 -23.85 -10.62 -1.67
C ARG A 175 -25.03 -10.07 -2.48
N PHE A 176 -24.75 -9.17 -3.43
CA PHE A 176 -25.78 -8.63 -4.32
C PHE A 176 -26.48 -9.74 -5.10
N VAL A 177 -25.74 -10.65 -5.72
CA VAL A 177 -26.34 -11.77 -6.47
C VAL A 177 -27.10 -12.70 -5.55
N ALA A 178 -26.57 -13.05 -4.37
CA ALA A 178 -27.21 -13.95 -3.42
C ALA A 178 -28.55 -13.42 -2.88
N ILE A 179 -28.68 -12.11 -2.71
CA ILE A 179 -29.88 -11.47 -2.12
C ILE A 179 -30.88 -11.07 -3.19
N CYS A 180 -30.41 -10.49 -4.30
CA CYS A 180 -31.29 -9.96 -5.34
C CYS A 180 -31.74 -11.04 -6.36
N TYR A 181 -30.90 -12.08 -6.57
CA TYR A 181 -31.13 -13.13 -7.56
C TYR A 181 -30.96 -14.55 -6.98
N PRO A 182 -31.61 -14.92 -5.88
CA PRO A 182 -31.32 -16.17 -5.15
C PRO A 182 -31.52 -17.43 -5.99
N LEU A 183 -32.48 -17.44 -6.91
CA LEU A 183 -32.74 -18.59 -7.79
C LEU A 183 -31.65 -18.79 -8.85
N TYR A 184 -31.00 -17.71 -9.27
CA TYR A 184 -29.92 -17.73 -10.28
C TYR A 184 -28.53 -17.78 -9.65
N TYR A 185 -28.44 -17.67 -8.33
CA TYR A 185 -27.16 -17.61 -7.64
C TYR A 185 -26.19 -18.76 -8.00
N PRO A 186 -26.62 -20.06 -7.99
CA PRO A 186 -25.73 -21.16 -8.32
C PRO A 186 -25.24 -21.15 -9.77
N VAL A 187 -26.03 -20.56 -10.67
CA VAL A 187 -25.68 -20.45 -12.10
C VAL A 187 -24.73 -19.31 -12.34
N ILE A 188 -24.98 -18.14 -11.72
CA ILE A 188 -24.14 -16.94 -11.86
C ILE A 188 -22.81 -17.16 -11.15
N MET A 189 -22.84 -17.50 -9.85
CA MET A 189 -21.65 -17.67 -9.01
C MET A 189 -21.10 -19.10 -9.10
N ASN A 190 -20.89 -19.58 -10.33
CA ASN A 190 -20.31 -20.88 -10.56
C ASN A 190 -18.79 -20.90 -10.26
N PRO A 191 -18.19 -22.08 -10.01
CA PRO A 191 -16.76 -22.19 -9.64
C PRO A 191 -15.78 -21.63 -10.69
N ARG A 192 -16.18 -21.60 -11.98
CA ARG A 192 -15.33 -21.01 -13.05
C ARG A 192 -15.26 -19.51 -12.90
N LEU A 193 -16.42 -18.84 -12.69
CA LEU A 193 -16.47 -17.41 -12.45
C LEU A 193 -15.74 -17.02 -11.18
N CYS A 194 -15.91 -17.77 -10.09
CA CYS A 194 -15.20 -17.47 -8.83
C CYS A 194 -13.68 -17.50 -9.01
N ARG A 195 -13.16 -18.51 -9.66
CA ARG A 195 -11.69 -18.59 -9.98
C ARG A 195 -11.24 -17.45 -10.89
N LEU A 196 -12.05 -17.11 -11.88
CA LEU A 196 -11.75 -15.98 -12.79
C LEU A 196 -11.73 -14.67 -12.04
N LEU A 197 -12.69 -14.42 -11.15
CA LEU A 197 -12.76 -13.21 -10.34
C LEU A 197 -11.51 -13.07 -9.43
N ILE A 198 -11.07 -14.17 -8.79
CA ILE A 198 -9.85 -14.16 -7.97
C ILE A 198 -8.61 -13.86 -8.84
N LEU A 199 -8.49 -14.53 -9.98
CA LEU A 199 -7.36 -14.31 -10.90
C LEU A 199 -7.33 -12.86 -11.39
N VAL A 200 -8.46 -12.34 -11.83
CA VAL A 200 -8.57 -10.95 -12.31
C VAL A 200 -8.26 -9.96 -11.17
N SER A 201 -8.74 -10.22 -9.95
CA SER A 201 -8.40 -9.41 -8.78
C SER A 201 -6.89 -9.35 -8.55
N PHE A 202 -6.22 -10.50 -8.61
CA PHE A 202 -4.76 -10.58 -8.45
C PHE A 202 -4.02 -9.83 -9.58
N LEU A 203 -4.44 -9.99 -10.84
CA LEU A 203 -3.81 -9.31 -11.98
C LEU A 203 -3.98 -7.79 -11.93
N ILE A 204 -5.16 -7.32 -11.53
CA ILE A 204 -5.44 -5.89 -11.32
C ILE A 204 -4.54 -5.34 -10.22
N SER A 205 -4.42 -6.04 -9.11
CA SER A 205 -3.59 -5.63 -7.98
C SER A 205 -2.09 -5.65 -8.31
N LEU A 206 -1.66 -6.61 -9.11
CA LEU A 206 -0.29 -6.66 -9.61
C LEU A 206 0.01 -5.46 -10.53
N LEU A 207 -0.93 -5.12 -11.41
CA LEU A 207 -0.79 -3.95 -12.29
C LEU A 207 -0.68 -2.65 -11.50
N ASP A 208 -1.56 -2.44 -10.51
CA ASP A 208 -1.50 -1.28 -9.61
C ASP A 208 -0.15 -1.18 -8.90
N SER A 209 0.28 -2.29 -8.28
CA SER A 209 1.56 -2.39 -7.59
C SER A 209 2.75 -2.02 -8.49
N GLN A 210 2.80 -2.54 -9.72
CA GLN A 210 3.89 -2.26 -10.66
C GLN A 210 3.86 -0.80 -11.14
N LEU A 211 2.69 -0.23 -11.41
CA LEU A 211 2.57 1.16 -11.81
C LEU A 211 3.03 2.13 -10.71
N GLN A 212 2.63 1.88 -9.46
CA GLN A 212 3.07 2.71 -8.33
C GLN A 212 4.57 2.55 -8.05
N CYS A 213 5.10 1.33 -8.13
CA CYS A 213 6.52 1.05 -7.99
C CYS A 213 7.35 1.77 -9.08
N LEU A 214 6.87 1.77 -10.32
CA LEU A 214 7.52 2.48 -11.43
C LEU A 214 7.58 3.99 -11.19
N VAL A 215 6.51 4.59 -10.67
CA VAL A 215 6.50 6.02 -10.34
C VAL A 215 7.53 6.35 -9.25
N VAL A 216 7.61 5.51 -8.20
CA VAL A 216 8.55 5.72 -7.09
C VAL A 216 10.00 5.46 -7.52
N SER A 217 10.25 4.48 -8.40
CA SER A 217 11.61 4.18 -8.89
C SER A 217 12.24 5.30 -9.72
N GLN A 218 11.42 6.24 -10.23
CA GLN A 218 11.89 7.42 -10.96
C GLN A 218 12.25 8.61 -10.05
N LEU A 219 12.04 8.48 -8.74
CA LEU A 219 12.37 9.53 -7.79
C LEU A 219 13.88 9.52 -7.51
N THR A 220 14.49 10.70 -7.48
CA THR A 220 15.86 10.87 -7.02
C THR A 220 15.86 11.46 -5.62
N PHE A 221 16.69 10.88 -4.75
CA PHE A 221 16.81 11.30 -3.36
C PHE A 221 18.15 11.93 -3.13
N CYS A 222 18.19 13.03 -2.39
CA CYS A 222 19.43 13.66 -1.94
C CYS A 222 19.87 13.02 -0.63
N THR A 223 21.14 12.87 -0.41
CA THR A 223 21.81 12.19 0.72
C THR A 223 21.08 12.16 2.06
N ASN A 224 21.13 10.99 2.75
CA ASN A 224 20.60 10.74 4.10
C ASN A 224 19.10 11.05 4.25
N VAL A 225 18.26 10.24 3.62
CA VAL A 225 16.83 10.43 3.66
C VAL A 225 16.24 9.75 4.89
N GLU A 226 15.69 10.57 5.80
CA GLU A 226 14.91 10.11 6.94
C GLU A 226 13.44 10.05 6.56
N ILE A 227 12.86 8.85 6.60
CA ILE A 227 11.42 8.66 6.37
C ILE A 227 10.70 8.79 7.71
N PRO A 228 9.84 9.81 7.92
CA PRO A 228 9.13 10.02 9.19
C PRO A 228 7.96 9.04 9.34
N HIS A 229 8.24 7.76 9.12
CA HIS A 229 7.28 6.66 9.16
C HIS A 229 7.96 5.34 9.57
N PHE A 230 7.17 4.29 9.84
CA PHE A 230 7.69 2.97 10.20
C PHE A 230 7.80 1.99 9.01
N PHE A 231 7.43 2.42 7.81
CA PHE A 231 7.59 1.69 6.55
C PHE A 231 7.70 2.66 5.37
N CYS A 232 8.08 2.15 4.20
CA CYS A 232 8.16 2.93 2.97
C CYS A 232 6.76 3.27 2.43
N ASP A 233 6.32 4.49 2.72
CA ASP A 233 5.02 5.00 2.31
C ASP A 233 5.16 5.92 1.09
N PRO A 234 4.44 5.65 -0.04
CA PRO A 234 4.57 6.43 -1.27
C PRO A 234 4.42 7.94 -1.10
N PRO A 235 3.41 8.46 -0.38
CA PRO A 235 3.28 9.88 -0.10
C PRO A 235 4.46 10.52 0.62
N GLN A 236 5.13 9.78 1.51
CA GLN A 236 6.30 10.28 2.22
C GLN A 236 7.53 10.32 1.30
N LEU A 237 7.73 9.28 0.48
CA LEU A 237 8.80 9.23 -0.51
C LEU A 237 8.70 10.37 -1.53
N LEU A 238 7.48 10.69 -1.98
CA LEU A 238 7.25 11.84 -2.86
C LEU A 238 7.59 13.20 -2.22
N LYS A 239 7.43 13.34 -0.90
CA LYS A 239 7.81 14.56 -0.18
C LYS A 239 9.31 14.71 -0.01
N LEU A 240 10.05 13.60 0.03
CA LEU A 240 11.50 13.53 0.29
C LEU A 240 12.34 13.57 -0.99
N SER A 241 11.72 13.48 -2.15
CA SER A 241 12.41 13.56 -3.44
C SER A 241 12.94 14.96 -3.72
N CYS A 242 14.11 15.01 -4.35
CA CYS A 242 14.80 16.25 -4.73
C CYS A 242 14.36 16.80 -6.09
N ASN A 243 13.67 15.99 -6.90
CA ASN A 243 13.15 16.44 -8.20
C ASN A 243 11.84 17.21 -8.04
N ASP A 244 11.43 17.87 -9.13
CA ASP A 244 10.04 18.31 -9.25
C ASP A 244 9.13 17.06 -9.34
N THR A 245 8.39 16.82 -8.26
CA THR A 245 7.50 15.66 -8.12
C THR A 245 6.07 15.96 -8.53
N SER A 246 5.78 17.12 -9.13
CA SER A 246 4.42 17.54 -9.47
C SER A 246 3.73 16.54 -10.40
N THR A 247 4.42 16.10 -11.44
CA THR A 247 3.91 15.07 -12.38
C THR A 247 3.72 13.72 -11.70
N ASN A 248 4.69 13.28 -10.89
CA ASN A 248 4.65 12.00 -10.18
C ASN A 248 3.51 11.97 -9.15
N LYS A 249 3.25 13.09 -8.46
CA LYS A 249 2.10 13.24 -7.54
C LYS A 249 0.79 13.10 -8.28
N ILE A 250 0.61 13.83 -9.39
CA ILE A 250 -0.61 13.74 -10.20
C ILE A 250 -0.84 12.30 -10.67
N PHE A 251 0.21 11.64 -11.16
CA PHE A 251 0.13 10.27 -11.66
C PHE A 251 -0.24 9.30 -10.54
N MET A 252 0.38 9.42 -9.36
CA MET A 252 0.09 8.57 -8.21
C MET A 252 -1.32 8.76 -7.67
N TYR A 253 -1.81 10.01 -7.57
CA TYR A 253 -3.20 10.28 -7.20
C TYR A 253 -4.20 9.78 -8.24
N PHE A 254 -3.86 9.85 -9.52
CA PHE A 254 -4.68 9.34 -10.62
C PHE A 254 -4.78 7.81 -10.56
N ILE A 255 -3.66 7.11 -10.41
CA ILE A 255 -3.60 5.64 -10.24
C ILE A 255 -4.43 5.25 -9.00
N GLY A 256 -4.13 5.82 -7.84
CA GLY A 256 -4.86 5.55 -6.60
C GLY A 256 -6.36 5.84 -6.71
N GLY A 257 -6.74 6.92 -7.40
CA GLY A 257 -8.13 7.27 -7.66
C GLY A 257 -8.87 6.23 -8.51
N ILE A 258 -8.21 5.63 -9.48
CA ILE A 258 -8.78 4.55 -10.30
C ILE A 258 -8.90 3.27 -9.48
N PHE A 259 -7.79 2.80 -8.88
CA PHE A 259 -7.73 1.50 -8.20
C PHE A 259 -8.43 1.47 -6.84
N ALA A 260 -8.73 2.61 -6.23
CA ALA A 260 -9.61 2.72 -5.07
C ALA A 260 -11.04 3.11 -5.45
N GLY A 261 -11.22 4.04 -6.39
CA GLY A 261 -12.51 4.59 -6.77
C GLY A 261 -13.43 3.59 -7.47
N ILE A 262 -12.88 2.75 -8.37
CA ILE A 262 -13.67 1.71 -9.05
C ILE A 262 -14.20 0.68 -8.05
N PRO A 263 -13.38 0.08 -7.16
CA PRO A 263 -13.86 -0.82 -6.12
C PRO A 263 -14.92 -0.19 -5.22
N VAL A 264 -14.71 1.01 -4.71
CA VAL A 264 -15.70 1.70 -3.87
C VAL A 264 -17.00 1.90 -4.61
N SER A 265 -16.96 2.30 -5.87
CA SER A 265 -18.17 2.47 -6.72
C SER A 265 -18.92 1.16 -6.89
N GLY A 266 -18.21 0.04 -7.11
CA GLY A 266 -18.78 -1.29 -7.21
C GLY A 266 -19.46 -1.75 -5.92
N ILE A 267 -18.83 -1.48 -4.77
CA ILE A 267 -19.41 -1.76 -3.45
C ILE A 267 -20.67 -0.93 -3.24
N LEU A 268 -20.62 0.38 -3.47
CA LEU A 268 -21.76 1.27 -3.32
C LEU A 268 -22.92 0.85 -4.23
N PHE A 269 -22.64 0.52 -5.50
CA PHE A 269 -23.65 -0.01 -6.42
C PHE A 269 -24.30 -1.29 -5.87
N SER A 270 -23.51 -2.26 -5.45
CA SER A 270 -24.00 -3.53 -4.90
C SER A 270 -24.90 -3.30 -3.68
N TYR A 271 -24.45 -2.46 -2.74
CA TYR A 271 -25.24 -2.20 -1.52
C TYR A 271 -26.47 -1.35 -1.74
N THR A 272 -26.47 -0.41 -2.67
CA THR A 272 -27.68 0.33 -3.04
C THR A 272 -28.75 -0.59 -3.64
N ARG A 273 -28.34 -1.55 -4.46
CA ARG A 273 -29.25 -2.58 -5.03
C ARG A 273 -29.74 -3.55 -3.96
N ILE A 274 -28.89 -4.01 -3.04
CA ILE A 274 -29.27 -4.84 -1.91
C ILE A 274 -30.29 -4.12 -1.04
N LEU A 275 -30.05 -2.87 -0.66
CA LEU A 275 -30.93 -2.08 0.18
C LEU A 275 -32.28 -1.89 -0.49
N SER A 276 -32.32 -1.52 -1.78
CA SER A 276 -33.56 -1.40 -2.56
C SER A 276 -34.38 -2.71 -2.60
N SER A 277 -33.67 -3.86 -2.70
CA SER A 277 -34.33 -5.18 -2.70
C SER A 277 -34.88 -5.52 -1.32
N VAL A 278 -34.08 -5.32 -0.26
CA VAL A 278 -34.46 -5.63 1.13
C VAL A 278 -35.64 -4.78 1.61
N LEU A 279 -35.71 -3.50 1.21
CA LEU A 279 -36.82 -2.62 1.56
C LEU A 279 -38.17 -3.10 1.00
N ARG A 280 -38.15 -3.81 -0.13
CA ARG A 280 -39.35 -4.39 -0.77
C ARG A 280 -39.84 -5.71 -0.10
N VAL A 281 -39.03 -6.34 0.76
CA VAL A 281 -39.43 -7.56 1.47
C VAL A 281 -40.51 -7.22 2.47
N PRO A 282 -41.67 -7.90 2.45
CA PRO A 282 -42.81 -7.57 3.32
C PRO A 282 -42.56 -7.84 4.81
N SER A 283 -41.80 -8.91 5.13
CA SER A 283 -41.59 -9.33 6.51
C SER A 283 -40.38 -8.65 7.17
N THR A 284 -40.57 -8.13 8.38
CA THR A 284 -39.49 -7.57 9.21
C THR A 284 -38.41 -8.59 9.53
N GLY A 285 -38.76 -9.86 9.76
CA GLY A 285 -37.79 -10.94 9.97
C GLY A 285 -36.92 -11.23 8.76
N GLY A 286 -37.48 -11.15 7.54
CA GLY A 286 -36.74 -11.29 6.28
C GLY A 286 -35.73 -10.14 6.07
N LYS A 287 -36.14 -8.90 6.34
CA LYS A 287 -35.27 -7.72 6.28
C LYS A 287 -34.09 -7.87 7.24
N TYR A 288 -34.37 -8.23 8.49
CA TYR A 288 -33.32 -8.40 9.51
C TYR A 288 -32.32 -9.50 9.11
N LYS A 289 -32.79 -10.64 8.60
CA LYS A 289 -31.94 -11.75 8.16
C LYS A 289 -31.01 -11.31 7.00
N ALA A 290 -31.54 -10.60 6.00
CA ALA A 290 -30.76 -10.10 4.87
C ALA A 290 -29.69 -9.08 5.32
N LEU A 291 -30.05 -8.10 6.15
CA LEU A 291 -29.14 -7.11 6.69
C LEU A 291 -28.09 -7.74 7.60
N SER A 292 -28.46 -8.73 8.44
CA SER A 292 -27.49 -9.44 9.29
C SER A 292 -26.45 -10.20 8.45
N THR A 293 -26.84 -10.76 7.31
CA THR A 293 -25.93 -11.45 6.39
C THR A 293 -24.89 -10.50 5.78
N CYS A 294 -25.29 -9.25 5.51
CA CYS A 294 -24.39 -8.22 4.98
C CYS A 294 -23.52 -7.54 6.05
N GLY A 295 -23.95 -7.62 7.31
CA GLY A 295 -23.40 -6.79 8.38
C GLY A 295 -21.90 -7.02 8.64
N SER A 296 -21.41 -8.26 8.56
CA SER A 296 -19.99 -8.57 8.71
C SER A 296 -19.16 -7.95 7.57
N HIS A 297 -19.59 -8.16 6.32
CA HIS A 297 -18.89 -7.61 5.17
C HIS A 297 -18.90 -6.07 5.20
N LEU A 298 -20.04 -5.45 5.50
CA LEU A 298 -20.13 -4.00 5.59
C LEU A 298 -19.26 -3.42 6.72
N SER A 299 -19.16 -4.14 7.85
CA SER A 299 -18.23 -3.75 8.95
C SER A 299 -16.78 -3.75 8.49
N VAL A 300 -16.34 -4.75 7.72
CA VAL A 300 -14.98 -4.81 7.18
C VAL A 300 -14.76 -3.72 6.14
N VAL A 301 -15.71 -3.48 5.24
CA VAL A 301 -15.66 -2.39 4.26
C VAL A 301 -15.52 -1.03 4.94
N CYS A 302 -16.33 -0.77 5.97
CA CYS A 302 -16.24 0.48 6.73
C CYS A 302 -14.90 0.60 7.47
N LEU A 303 -14.39 -0.49 8.03
CA LEU A 303 -13.10 -0.50 8.71
C LEU A 303 -11.97 -0.22 7.72
N TYR A 304 -11.90 -0.94 6.61
CA TYR A 304 -10.86 -0.83 5.60
C TYR A 304 -10.83 0.58 4.96
N TYR A 305 -11.94 1.00 4.36
CA TYR A 305 -12.00 2.30 3.69
C TYR A 305 -12.06 3.47 4.65
N GLY A 306 -12.68 3.30 5.83
CA GLY A 306 -12.74 4.34 6.85
C GLY A 306 -11.36 4.65 7.43
N THR A 307 -10.55 3.64 7.71
CA THR A 307 -9.17 3.82 8.19
C THR A 307 -8.27 4.36 7.09
N GLY A 308 -8.33 3.81 5.87
CA GLY A 308 -7.56 4.29 4.72
C GLY A 308 -7.88 5.76 4.38
N LEU A 309 -9.15 6.12 4.31
CA LEU A 309 -9.58 7.50 4.05
C LEU A 309 -9.13 8.44 5.18
N GLY A 310 -9.16 7.98 6.44
CA GLY A 310 -8.67 8.72 7.60
C GLY A 310 -7.20 9.08 7.48
N VAL A 311 -6.36 8.18 6.94
CA VAL A 311 -4.94 8.45 6.65
C VAL A 311 -4.80 9.51 5.56
N TYR A 312 -5.44 9.31 4.41
CA TYR A 312 -5.28 10.20 3.26
C TYR A 312 -5.84 11.61 3.50
N LEU A 313 -6.99 11.74 4.18
CA LEU A 313 -7.55 13.04 4.55
C LEU A 313 -6.80 13.68 5.71
N GLY A 314 -6.37 12.88 6.69
CA GLY A 314 -5.60 13.34 7.85
C GLY A 314 -4.25 13.93 7.44
N SER A 315 -3.54 13.27 6.53
CA SER A 315 -2.24 13.73 6.01
C SER A 315 -2.33 15.02 5.20
N SER A 316 -3.50 15.30 4.63
CA SER A 316 -3.77 16.54 3.88
C SER A 316 -4.08 17.75 4.80
N VAL A 317 -4.59 17.49 6.00
CA VAL A 317 -5.05 18.54 6.95
C VAL A 317 -4.09 18.73 8.12
N SER A 318 -3.39 17.68 8.53
CA SER A 318 -2.49 17.70 9.70
C SER A 318 -1.05 17.42 9.28
N HIS A 319 -0.14 18.35 9.60
CA HIS A 319 1.31 18.17 9.38
C HIS A 319 1.99 17.33 10.49
N SER A 320 1.26 16.49 11.22
CA SER A 320 1.81 15.70 12.32
C SER A 320 2.13 14.26 11.88
N SER A 321 3.40 13.99 11.59
CA SER A 321 3.90 12.65 11.22
C SER A 321 3.49 11.53 12.20
N ARG A 322 3.35 11.84 13.50
CA ARG A 322 2.90 10.87 14.51
C ARG A 322 1.44 10.45 14.31
N LYS A 323 0.56 11.37 13.92
CA LYS A 323 -0.86 11.06 13.65
C LYS A 323 -0.99 10.21 12.39
N ASP A 324 -0.19 10.51 11.38
CA ASP A 324 -0.17 9.74 10.13
C ASP A 324 0.32 8.30 10.39
N ALA A 325 1.37 8.13 11.21
CA ALA A 325 1.86 6.81 11.59
C ALA A 325 0.83 6.00 12.38
N VAL A 326 0.13 6.60 13.36
CA VAL A 326 -0.93 5.91 14.12
C VAL A 326 -2.10 5.53 13.23
N ALA A 327 -2.53 6.44 12.34
CA ALA A 327 -3.60 6.15 11.39
C ALA A 327 -3.20 5.00 10.45
N SER A 328 -1.93 4.95 10.03
CA SER A 328 -1.40 3.86 9.19
C SER A 328 -1.43 2.51 9.90
N VAL A 329 -1.17 2.43 11.22
CA VAL A 329 -1.33 1.19 12.00
C VAL A 329 -2.77 0.66 11.93
N MET A 330 -3.75 1.56 11.94
CA MET A 330 -5.16 1.15 11.92
C MET A 330 -5.52 0.37 10.66
N TYR A 331 -5.03 0.79 9.49
CA TYR A 331 -5.35 0.08 8.25
C TYR A 331 -4.37 -1.05 7.91
N THR A 332 -3.08 -0.93 8.29
CA THR A 332 -2.07 -1.96 7.94
C THR A 332 -2.06 -3.15 8.88
N VAL A 333 -2.46 -2.96 10.14
CA VAL A 333 -2.34 -3.99 11.20
C VAL A 333 -3.69 -4.29 11.84
N VAL A 334 -4.41 -3.26 12.30
CA VAL A 334 -5.65 -3.46 13.07
C VAL A 334 -6.77 -3.99 12.20
N ALA A 335 -6.95 -3.48 10.98
CA ALA A 335 -8.00 -3.94 10.08
C ALA A 335 -7.81 -5.42 9.68
N PRO A 336 -6.64 -5.90 9.19
CA PRO A 336 -6.39 -7.31 8.93
C PRO A 336 -6.53 -8.20 10.17
N MET A 337 -6.13 -7.71 11.35
CA MET A 337 -6.30 -8.43 12.61
C MET A 337 -7.78 -8.64 12.98
N LEU A 338 -8.64 -7.66 12.72
CA LEU A 338 -10.05 -7.72 13.09
C LEU A 338 -10.91 -8.52 12.11
N ASN A 339 -10.50 -8.66 10.85
CA ASN A 339 -11.24 -9.35 9.81
C ASN A 339 -11.66 -10.78 10.21
N PRO A 340 -10.78 -11.65 10.72
CA PRO A 340 -11.15 -12.98 11.17
C PRO A 340 -12.25 -12.97 12.26
N PHE A 341 -12.17 -12.03 13.19
CA PHE A 341 -13.16 -11.94 14.28
C PHE A 341 -14.52 -11.47 13.75
N ILE A 342 -14.55 -10.45 12.89
CA ILE A 342 -15.80 -9.92 12.33
C ILE A 342 -16.53 -11.00 11.52
N TYR A 343 -15.80 -11.80 10.73
CA TYR A 343 -16.38 -12.87 9.94
C TYR A 343 -16.71 -14.10 10.77
N SER A 344 -15.85 -14.54 11.69
CA SER A 344 -16.08 -15.75 12.48
C SER A 344 -17.11 -15.54 13.59
N LEU A 345 -17.14 -14.38 14.27
CA LEU A 345 -18.07 -14.15 15.38
C LEU A 345 -19.55 -14.14 14.93
N ARG A 346 -19.83 -13.67 13.72
CA ARG A 346 -21.20 -13.64 13.18
C ARG A 346 -21.59 -14.87 12.37
N ASN A 347 -20.60 -15.65 11.91
CA ASN A 347 -20.86 -16.78 11.03
C ASN A 347 -20.87 -18.12 11.80
N ARG A 348 -22.06 -18.73 11.90
CA ARG A 348 -22.25 -20.01 12.61
C ARG A 348 -21.53 -21.18 11.90
N ASP A 349 -21.40 -21.13 10.59
CA ASP A 349 -20.81 -22.24 9.82
C ASP A 349 -19.28 -22.25 10.00
N ILE A 350 -18.62 -21.10 10.01
CA ILE A 350 -17.20 -21.01 10.36
C ILE A 350 -16.96 -21.47 11.79
N LYS A 351 -17.80 -21.06 12.75
CA LYS A 351 -17.68 -21.52 14.15
C LYS A 351 -17.77 -23.04 14.26
N ARG A 352 -18.74 -23.66 13.57
CA ARG A 352 -18.91 -25.12 13.55
C ARG A 352 -17.71 -25.82 12.89
N ALA A 353 -17.20 -25.29 11.80
CA ALA A 353 -16.03 -25.85 11.13
C ALA A 353 -14.78 -25.78 12.03
N LEU A 354 -14.53 -24.66 12.70
CA LEU A 354 -13.45 -24.52 13.68
C LEU A 354 -13.59 -25.49 14.85
N GLN A 355 -14.81 -25.67 15.40
CA GLN A 355 -15.07 -26.65 16.45
C GLN A 355 -14.77 -28.08 15.99
N ARG A 356 -15.16 -28.43 14.75
CA ARG A 356 -14.86 -29.75 14.17
C ARG A 356 -13.35 -29.97 13.99
N LEU A 357 -12.61 -28.92 13.58
CA LEU A 357 -11.16 -28.98 13.48
C LEU A 357 -10.52 -29.24 14.85
N LEU A 358 -10.88 -28.46 15.86
CA LEU A 358 -10.37 -28.63 17.23
C LEU A 358 -10.67 -30.01 17.82
N ASN A 359 -11.87 -30.54 17.56
CA ASN A 359 -12.26 -31.88 18.03
C ASN A 359 -11.58 -33.04 17.26
N ARG A 360 -10.96 -32.79 16.09
CA ARG A 360 -10.16 -33.78 15.36
C ARG A 360 -8.70 -33.81 15.77
N THR A 361 -8.22 -32.72 16.38
CA THR A 361 -6.84 -32.57 16.83
C THR A 361 -6.64 -32.86 18.31
N ALA A 362 -7.74 -32.94 19.09
CA ALA A 362 -7.80 -33.42 20.47
C ALA A 362 -8.08 -34.94 20.53
#